data_cb2af30ef76862579be559afbe8811a8
#
_entry.id   cb2af30ef76862579be559afbe8811a8
#
_cell.length_a   1.000
_cell.length_b   1.000
_cell.length_c   1.000
_cell.angle_alpha   90.00
_cell.angle_beta   90.00
_cell.angle_gamma   90.00
#
_symmetry.space_group_name_H-M   'P 1'
#
loop_
_entity.id
_entity.type
_entity.pdbx_description
1 polymer ?
#
loop_
_entity_poly.entity_id
_entity_poly.type
_entity_poly.pdbx_seq_one_letter_code
_entity_poly.pdbx_strand_id
1 'polypeptide(L)'
;QTEEAEQLKKIGVAPIMLKNSNMDELTSSLTVVGELLNKEEKAQSFIDCYKDTYKYITSKSDEIKNKEKQKVLYLRSSDLKVQGNDNFMKEVLEICGAENVAADVDSTVTMEEVLKMDPDIIFLSDFDEFTPEDLYENKIDGQDWSNVSAVKNRRVYKTPLGVYRFDAPGVE
;
A
#
# COMPACT_ATOMS: atom_id res chain seq x y z
N GLN A 1 -20.10 -2.93 12.01
CA GLN A 1 -20.24 -1.53 12.48
C GLN A 1 -19.35 -1.37 13.69
N THR A 2 -18.55 -0.30 13.73
CA THR A 2 -17.66 -0.06 14.86
C THR A 2 -18.44 0.46 16.07
N GLU A 3 -17.89 0.25 17.26
CA GLU A 3 -18.50 0.74 18.52
C GLU A 3 -18.63 2.27 18.51
N GLU A 4 -17.67 2.97 17.89
CA GLU A 4 -17.69 4.42 17.72
C GLU A 4 -18.90 4.89 16.88
N ALA A 5 -19.24 4.17 15.80
CA ALA A 5 -20.39 4.50 14.98
C ALA A 5 -21.70 4.41 15.78
N GLU A 6 -21.83 3.42 16.65
CA GLU A 6 -23.01 3.29 17.53
C GLU A 6 -23.04 4.39 18.62
N GLN A 7 -21.90 4.80 19.13
CA GLN A 7 -21.83 5.92 20.07
C GLN A 7 -22.23 7.24 19.40
N LEU A 8 -21.77 7.51 18.17
CA LEU A 8 -22.16 8.69 17.41
C LEU A 8 -23.65 8.75 17.14
N LYS A 9 -24.28 7.63 16.80
CA LYS A 9 -25.74 7.56 16.61
C LYS A 9 -26.51 7.94 17.87
N LYS A 10 -26.04 7.53 19.05
CA LYS A 10 -26.70 7.84 20.34
C LYS A 10 -26.76 9.34 20.64
N ILE A 11 -25.84 10.13 20.09
CA ILE A 11 -25.81 11.58 20.25
C ILE A 11 -26.39 12.33 19.04
N GLY A 12 -27.10 11.62 18.15
CA GLY A 12 -27.79 12.20 16.99
C GLY A 12 -26.91 12.47 15.78
N VAL A 13 -25.67 11.97 15.75
CA VAL A 13 -24.79 12.04 14.58
C VAL A 13 -25.04 10.83 13.69
N ALA A 14 -25.21 11.03 12.39
CA ALA A 14 -25.32 9.97 11.40
C ALA A 14 -23.91 9.60 10.85
N PRO A 15 -23.25 8.56 11.34
CA PRO A 15 -21.95 8.16 10.85
C PRO A 15 -22.07 7.50 9.50
N ILE A 16 -21.13 7.81 8.58
CA ILE A 16 -21.01 7.18 7.28
C ILE A 16 -19.70 6.41 7.27
N MET A 17 -19.80 5.13 6.95
CA MET A 17 -18.64 4.25 6.85
C MET A 17 -18.22 4.19 5.39
N LEU A 18 -17.05 4.77 5.08
CA LEU A 18 -16.43 4.70 3.77
C LEU A 18 -15.44 3.54 3.74
N LYS A 19 -15.31 2.92 2.60
CA LYS A 19 -14.35 1.84 2.33
C LYS A 19 -13.40 2.27 1.23
N ASN A 20 -12.15 1.81 1.32
CA ASN A 20 -11.07 2.18 0.41
C ASN A 20 -10.00 1.10 0.25
N SER A 21 -10.38 -0.17 0.44
CA SER A 21 -9.43 -1.28 0.36
C SER A 21 -9.07 -1.69 -1.08
N ASN A 22 -9.79 -1.15 -2.05
CA ASN A 22 -9.57 -1.39 -3.49
C ASN A 22 -10.18 -0.24 -4.30
N MET A 23 -9.93 -0.24 -5.62
CA MET A 23 -10.41 0.81 -6.54
C MET A 23 -11.93 0.96 -6.54
N ASP A 24 -12.68 -0.13 -6.51
CA ASP A 24 -14.14 -0.08 -6.55
C ASP A 24 -14.72 0.53 -5.26
N GLU A 25 -14.18 0.16 -4.12
CA GLU A 25 -14.58 0.74 -2.82
C GLU A 25 -14.20 2.22 -2.74
N LEU A 26 -13.00 2.61 -3.20
CA LEU A 26 -12.55 3.99 -3.22
C LEU A 26 -13.46 4.86 -4.09
N THR A 27 -13.74 4.44 -5.32
CA THR A 27 -14.58 5.20 -6.25
C THR A 27 -16.03 5.29 -5.77
N SER A 28 -16.56 4.22 -5.17
CA SER A 28 -17.88 4.24 -4.54
C SER A 28 -17.93 5.21 -3.35
N SER A 29 -16.90 5.23 -2.52
CA SER A 29 -16.79 6.16 -1.40
C SER A 29 -16.70 7.61 -1.86
N LEU A 30 -15.94 7.89 -2.93
CA LEU A 30 -15.86 9.22 -3.53
C LEU A 30 -17.21 9.68 -4.09
N THR A 31 -17.98 8.79 -4.70
CA THR A 31 -19.34 9.08 -5.18
C THR A 31 -20.22 9.52 -4.01
N VAL A 32 -20.25 8.74 -2.92
CA VAL A 32 -21.06 9.07 -1.72
C VAL A 32 -20.65 10.43 -1.13
N VAL A 33 -19.34 10.70 -1.05
CA VAL A 33 -18.85 12.00 -0.53
C VAL A 33 -19.25 13.14 -1.47
N GLY A 34 -19.18 12.92 -2.79
CA GLY A 34 -19.62 13.90 -3.80
C GLY A 34 -21.08 14.28 -3.63
N GLU A 35 -21.96 13.30 -3.51
CA GLU A 35 -23.40 13.49 -3.30
C GLU A 35 -23.71 14.24 -1.99
N LEU A 36 -23.06 13.83 -0.88
CA LEU A 36 -23.24 14.47 0.42
C LEU A 36 -22.84 15.94 0.45
N LEU A 37 -21.84 16.30 -0.32
CA LEU A 37 -21.29 17.66 -0.36
C LEU A 37 -21.83 18.49 -1.53
N ASN A 38 -22.75 17.96 -2.37
CA ASN A 38 -23.20 18.54 -3.63
C ASN A 38 -21.99 18.91 -4.53
N LYS A 39 -21.07 17.97 -4.70
CA LYS A 39 -19.83 18.11 -5.47
C LYS A 39 -19.61 16.91 -6.40
N GLU A 40 -20.68 16.42 -7.00
CA GLU A 40 -20.69 15.21 -7.83
C GLU A 40 -19.72 15.33 -9.01
N GLU A 41 -19.70 16.49 -9.69
CA GLU A 41 -18.79 16.72 -10.81
C GLU A 41 -17.31 16.64 -10.38
N LYS A 42 -16.99 17.19 -9.21
CA LYS A 42 -15.63 17.12 -8.67
C LYS A 42 -15.26 15.70 -8.26
N ALA A 43 -16.16 14.99 -7.61
CA ALA A 43 -15.96 13.58 -7.27
C ALA A 43 -15.74 12.75 -8.54
N GLN A 44 -16.54 12.97 -9.59
CA GLN A 44 -16.40 12.27 -10.85
C GLN A 44 -15.03 12.54 -11.51
N SER A 45 -14.54 13.78 -11.47
CA SER A 45 -13.22 14.09 -12.04
C SER A 45 -12.08 13.32 -11.36
N PHE A 46 -12.13 13.12 -10.04
CA PHE A 46 -11.17 12.26 -9.33
C PHE A 46 -11.33 10.79 -9.72
N ILE A 47 -12.57 10.31 -9.78
CA ILE A 47 -12.86 8.92 -10.19
C ILE A 47 -12.30 8.64 -11.59
N ASP A 48 -12.49 9.56 -12.52
CA ASP A 48 -12.00 9.41 -13.89
C ASP A 48 -10.46 9.40 -13.93
N CYS A 49 -9.81 10.28 -13.18
CA CYS A 49 -8.35 10.31 -13.05
C CYS A 49 -7.80 8.96 -12.51
N TYR A 50 -8.39 8.44 -11.43
CA TYR A 50 -7.99 7.14 -10.88
C TYR A 50 -8.20 5.99 -11.88
N LYS A 51 -9.35 5.96 -12.57
CA LYS A 51 -9.65 4.92 -13.57
C LYS A 51 -8.70 4.98 -14.76
N ASP A 52 -8.35 6.17 -15.23
CA ASP A 52 -7.42 6.34 -16.34
C ASP A 52 -6.00 5.94 -15.94
N THR A 53 -5.54 6.30 -14.73
CA THR A 53 -4.26 5.88 -14.18
C THR A 53 -4.20 4.36 -14.02
N TYR A 54 -5.24 3.76 -13.44
CA TYR A 54 -5.36 2.32 -13.29
C TYR A 54 -5.26 1.59 -14.64
N LYS A 55 -6.03 2.05 -15.63
CA LYS A 55 -6.02 1.50 -16.98
C LYS A 55 -4.65 1.64 -17.65
N TYR A 56 -3.97 2.78 -17.47
CA TYR A 56 -2.63 2.99 -18.00
C TYR A 56 -1.64 2.00 -17.39
N ILE A 57 -1.60 1.86 -16.06
CA ILE A 57 -0.71 0.93 -15.36
C ILE A 57 -0.99 -0.50 -15.80
N THR A 58 -2.26 -0.92 -15.82
CA THR A 58 -2.65 -2.27 -16.24
C THR A 58 -2.20 -2.56 -17.67
N SER A 59 -2.34 -1.60 -18.59
CA SER A 59 -1.86 -1.76 -19.96
C SER A 59 -0.34 -1.98 -20.03
N LYS A 60 0.43 -1.33 -19.15
CA LYS A 60 1.88 -1.53 -19.06
C LYS A 60 2.28 -2.84 -18.41
N SER A 61 1.58 -3.26 -17.37
CA SER A 61 1.84 -4.56 -16.74
C SER A 61 1.52 -5.72 -17.67
N ASP A 62 0.52 -5.58 -18.56
CA ASP A 62 0.21 -6.57 -19.59
C ASP A 62 1.39 -6.84 -20.56
N GLU A 63 2.24 -5.85 -20.79
CA GLU A 63 3.45 -6.01 -21.61
C GLU A 63 4.48 -6.96 -20.97
N ILE A 64 4.41 -7.15 -19.65
CA ILE A 64 5.35 -7.97 -18.87
C ILE A 64 4.70 -9.20 -18.21
N LYS A 65 3.41 -9.44 -18.43
CA LYS A 65 2.65 -10.52 -17.76
C LYS A 65 3.23 -11.95 -17.92
N ASN A 66 4.03 -12.17 -18.96
CA ASN A 66 4.69 -13.44 -19.21
C ASN A 66 6.10 -13.54 -18.59
N LYS A 67 6.56 -12.50 -17.91
CA LYS A 67 7.83 -12.48 -17.16
C LYS A 67 7.59 -12.99 -15.75
N GLU A 68 8.65 -13.48 -15.12
CA GLU A 68 8.63 -13.82 -13.71
C GLU A 68 8.29 -12.57 -12.88
N LYS A 69 7.33 -12.74 -11.97
CA LYS A 69 6.91 -11.65 -11.07
C LYS A 69 8.04 -11.31 -10.10
N GLN A 70 8.27 -10.03 -9.91
CA GLN A 70 9.20 -9.57 -8.89
C GLN A 70 8.55 -9.71 -7.51
N LYS A 71 9.28 -10.31 -6.58
CA LYS A 71 8.89 -10.44 -5.18
C LYS A 71 9.09 -9.11 -4.46
N VAL A 72 8.02 -8.55 -3.95
CA VAL A 72 8.04 -7.23 -3.29
C VAL A 72 7.65 -7.37 -1.83
N LEU A 73 8.47 -6.78 -0.96
CA LEU A 73 8.17 -6.58 0.45
C LEU A 73 7.95 -5.09 0.71
N TYR A 74 6.82 -4.73 1.31
CA TYR A 74 6.58 -3.36 1.77
C TYR A 74 6.71 -3.30 3.29
N LEU A 75 7.75 -2.62 3.76
CA LEU A 75 8.00 -2.38 5.19
C LEU A 75 7.38 -1.06 5.63
N ARG A 76 6.53 -1.12 6.65
CA ARG A 76 5.87 0.05 7.23
C ARG A 76 6.73 0.74 8.28
N SER A 77 7.58 -0.01 8.95
CA SER A 77 8.43 0.50 10.03
C SER A 77 9.64 -0.40 10.27
N SER A 78 10.63 0.13 10.97
CA SER A 78 11.88 -0.53 11.32
C SER A 78 11.70 -1.74 12.23
N ASP A 79 10.57 -1.88 12.92
CA ASP A 79 10.21 -3.05 13.74
C ASP A 79 9.57 -4.21 12.93
N LEU A 80 9.85 -4.26 11.62
CA LEU A 80 9.42 -5.31 10.69
C LEU A 80 7.89 -5.41 10.52
N LYS A 81 7.16 -4.32 10.73
CA LYS A 81 5.77 -4.26 10.29
C LYS A 81 5.70 -4.22 8.77
N VAL A 82 4.86 -5.06 8.21
CA VAL A 82 4.69 -5.22 6.77
C VAL A 82 3.29 -4.84 6.32
N GLN A 83 3.14 -4.69 5.02
CA GLN A 83 1.86 -4.49 4.38
C GLN A 83 1.41 -5.78 3.71
N GLY A 84 0.40 -6.42 4.30
CA GLY A 84 -0.23 -7.64 3.75
C GLY A 84 -1.28 -7.34 2.66
N ASN A 85 -2.23 -8.24 2.49
CA ASN A 85 -3.25 -8.18 1.44
C ASN A 85 -4.61 -7.60 1.89
N ASP A 86 -4.71 -7.06 3.08
CA ASP A 86 -5.95 -6.55 3.67
C ASP A 86 -6.28 -5.09 3.29
N ASN A 87 -5.59 -4.55 2.27
CA ASN A 87 -5.66 -3.15 1.91
C ASN A 87 -5.34 -2.90 0.44
N PHE A 88 -5.40 -1.63 0.04
CA PHE A 88 -5.18 -1.16 -1.33
C PHE A 88 -3.82 -1.57 -1.93
N MET A 89 -2.78 -1.80 -1.11
CA MET A 89 -1.46 -2.22 -1.58
C MET A 89 -1.48 -3.54 -2.35
N LYS A 90 -2.35 -4.48 -1.96
CA LYS A 90 -2.54 -5.72 -2.71
C LYS A 90 -2.86 -5.42 -4.17
N GLU A 91 -3.88 -4.59 -4.39
CA GLU A 91 -4.31 -4.25 -5.75
C GLU A 91 -3.22 -3.49 -6.52
N VAL A 92 -2.54 -2.54 -5.86
CA VAL A 92 -1.43 -1.79 -6.47
C VAL A 92 -0.31 -2.72 -6.93
N LEU A 93 0.13 -3.66 -6.10
CA LEU A 93 1.18 -4.62 -6.48
C LEU A 93 0.70 -5.56 -7.60
N GLU A 94 -0.54 -6.04 -7.54
CA GLU A 94 -1.13 -6.91 -8.57
C GLU A 94 -1.19 -6.20 -9.93
N ILE A 95 -1.68 -4.97 -10.00
CA ILE A 95 -1.76 -4.21 -11.26
C ILE A 95 -0.39 -3.83 -11.80
N CYS A 96 0.63 -3.72 -10.96
CA CYS A 96 2.02 -3.52 -11.37
C CYS A 96 2.71 -4.82 -11.80
N GLY A 97 2.02 -5.98 -11.73
CA GLY A 97 2.57 -7.28 -12.09
C GLY A 97 3.58 -7.83 -11.07
N ALA A 98 3.54 -7.36 -9.83
CA ALA A 98 4.40 -7.80 -8.74
C ALA A 98 3.73 -8.89 -7.88
N GLU A 99 4.53 -9.54 -7.04
CA GLU A 99 4.10 -10.47 -6.00
C GLU A 99 4.36 -9.87 -4.62
N ASN A 100 3.32 -9.72 -3.81
CA ASN A 100 3.48 -9.33 -2.40
C ASN A 100 3.91 -10.56 -1.59
N VAL A 101 5.17 -10.62 -1.16
CA VAL A 101 5.68 -11.75 -0.38
C VAL A 101 5.14 -11.82 1.04
N ALA A 102 4.56 -10.73 1.54
CA ALA A 102 3.90 -10.66 2.85
C ALA A 102 2.37 -10.77 2.75
N ALA A 103 1.83 -11.33 1.64
CA ALA A 103 0.40 -11.40 1.38
C ALA A 103 -0.43 -12.00 2.52
N ASP A 104 0.08 -13.05 3.14
CA ASP A 104 -0.59 -13.80 4.20
C ASP A 104 -0.18 -13.37 5.62
N VAL A 105 0.50 -12.22 5.74
CA VAL A 105 0.94 -11.69 7.03
C VAL A 105 0.02 -10.58 7.50
N ASP A 106 -0.49 -10.71 8.72
CA ASP A 106 -1.43 -9.73 9.29
C ASP A 106 -0.74 -8.40 9.65
N SER A 107 0.49 -8.44 10.16
CA SER A 107 1.10 -7.22 10.70
C SER A 107 2.62 -7.22 10.68
N THR A 108 3.27 -8.17 11.33
CA THR A 108 4.71 -8.14 11.62
C THR A 108 5.37 -9.45 11.21
N VAL A 109 6.59 -9.38 10.69
CA VAL A 109 7.43 -10.55 10.36
C VAL A 109 8.68 -10.57 11.22
N THR A 110 9.32 -11.74 11.30
CA THR A 110 10.67 -11.91 11.85
C THR A 110 11.72 -11.79 10.75
N MET A 111 12.99 -11.53 11.12
CA MET A 111 14.08 -11.56 10.15
C MET A 111 14.25 -12.92 9.47
N GLU A 112 13.95 -14.02 10.15
CA GLU A 112 13.97 -15.36 9.58
C GLU A 112 12.93 -15.50 8.47
N GLU A 113 11.73 -14.97 8.68
CA GLU A 113 10.67 -14.95 7.65
C GLU A 113 11.05 -14.05 6.46
N VAL A 114 11.65 -12.88 6.71
CA VAL A 114 12.16 -12.01 5.64
C VAL A 114 13.20 -12.73 4.79
N LEU A 115 14.15 -13.41 5.43
CA LEU A 115 15.17 -14.20 4.72
C LEU A 115 14.56 -15.35 3.91
N LYS A 116 13.51 -15.99 4.42
CA LYS A 116 12.79 -17.05 3.71
C LYS A 116 11.98 -16.52 2.52
N MET A 117 11.36 -15.35 2.68
CA MET A 117 10.65 -14.65 1.60
C MET A 117 11.61 -14.23 0.49
N ASP A 118 12.80 -13.80 0.87
CA ASP A 118 13.87 -13.29 0.01
C ASP A 118 13.34 -12.35 -1.10
N PRO A 119 12.88 -11.15 -0.75
CA PRO A 119 12.31 -10.22 -1.71
C PRO A 119 13.35 -9.70 -2.71
N ASP A 120 12.92 -9.49 -3.96
CA ASP A 120 13.71 -8.86 -5.02
C ASP A 120 13.76 -7.34 -4.86
N ILE A 121 12.70 -6.77 -4.27
CA ILE A 121 12.52 -5.33 -4.06
C ILE A 121 11.94 -5.11 -2.66
N ILE A 122 12.45 -4.10 -1.96
CA ILE A 122 11.87 -3.62 -0.72
C ILE A 122 11.43 -2.16 -0.90
N PHE A 123 10.19 -1.86 -0.54
CA PHE A 123 9.74 -0.49 -0.33
C PHE A 123 9.66 -0.19 1.16
N LEU A 124 10.16 0.99 1.54
CA LEU A 124 10.10 1.52 2.89
C LEU A 124 9.04 2.62 2.95
N SER A 125 8.18 2.55 3.95
CA SER A 125 7.24 3.64 4.23
C SER A 125 7.97 4.88 4.73
N ASP A 126 7.46 6.06 4.37
CA ASP A 126 7.96 7.35 4.88
C ASP A 126 7.43 7.70 6.28
N PHE A 127 6.62 6.82 6.88
CA PHE A 127 6.12 7.01 8.26
C PHE A 127 7.18 6.78 9.33
N ASP A 128 8.24 6.06 9.02
CA ASP A 128 9.36 5.79 9.91
C ASP A 128 10.62 6.46 9.36
N GLU A 129 11.53 6.85 10.25
CA GLU A 129 12.76 7.55 9.88
C GLU A 129 13.81 6.67 9.21
N PHE A 130 13.65 5.33 9.23
CA PHE A 130 14.63 4.41 8.63
C PHE A 130 14.74 4.57 7.11
N THR A 131 15.93 4.34 6.60
CA THR A 131 16.33 4.63 5.22
C THR A 131 16.84 3.37 4.52
N PRO A 132 16.97 3.36 3.18
CA PRO A 132 17.64 2.26 2.47
C PRO A 132 19.07 2.01 2.97
N GLU A 133 19.80 3.04 3.35
CA GLU A 133 21.15 2.97 3.89
C GLU A 133 21.23 2.22 5.21
N ASP A 134 20.20 2.31 6.04
CA ASP A 134 20.15 1.59 7.32
C ASP A 134 20.08 0.07 7.09
N LEU A 135 19.41 -0.37 6.02
CA LEU A 135 19.38 -1.76 5.62
C LEU A 135 20.71 -2.19 4.98
N TYR A 136 21.26 -1.36 4.08
CA TYR A 136 22.53 -1.66 3.38
C TYR A 136 23.71 -1.77 4.35
N GLU A 137 23.70 -1.00 5.41
CA GLU A 137 24.79 -0.93 6.40
C GLU A 137 24.50 -1.70 7.69
N ASN A 138 23.38 -2.46 7.73
CA ASN A 138 22.93 -3.22 8.92
C ASN A 138 22.87 -2.37 10.20
N LYS A 139 22.33 -1.16 10.11
CA LYS A 139 22.28 -0.23 11.24
C LYS A 139 21.10 -0.47 12.21
N ILE A 140 20.19 -1.35 11.87
CA ILE A 140 19.01 -1.64 12.71
C ILE A 140 19.37 -2.76 13.68
N ASP A 141 19.37 -2.43 14.97
CA ASP A 141 19.75 -3.37 16.03
C ASP A 141 18.90 -4.66 15.99
N GLY A 142 19.59 -5.79 16.05
CA GLY A 142 18.96 -7.11 16.06
C GLY A 142 18.48 -7.62 14.69
N GLN A 143 18.76 -6.89 13.59
CA GLN A 143 18.38 -7.28 12.24
C GLN A 143 19.61 -7.46 11.36
N ASP A 144 19.69 -8.57 10.62
CA ASP A 144 20.74 -8.81 9.63
C ASP A 144 20.14 -8.91 8.23
N TRP A 145 20.30 -7.82 7.47
CA TRP A 145 19.82 -7.66 6.11
C TRP A 145 20.80 -8.11 5.02
N SER A 146 22.02 -8.45 5.40
CA SER A 146 23.14 -8.73 4.47
C SER A 146 22.85 -9.87 3.48
N ASN A 147 21.94 -10.78 3.84
CA ASN A 147 21.61 -11.94 3.03
C ASN A 147 20.32 -11.78 2.20
N VAL A 148 19.60 -10.68 2.32
CA VAL A 148 18.38 -10.40 1.55
C VAL A 148 18.72 -9.93 0.14
N SER A 149 18.14 -10.53 -0.87
CA SER A 149 18.42 -10.25 -2.29
C SER A 149 18.22 -8.79 -2.66
N ALA A 150 17.15 -8.14 -2.20
CA ALA A 150 16.89 -6.72 -2.44
C ALA A 150 18.02 -5.82 -1.90
N VAL A 151 18.57 -6.17 -0.73
CA VAL A 151 19.67 -5.41 -0.09
C VAL A 151 20.97 -5.63 -0.83
N LYS A 152 21.34 -6.87 -1.17
CA LYS A 152 22.52 -7.20 -1.97
C LYS A 152 22.53 -6.49 -3.31
N ASN A 153 21.39 -6.41 -3.95
CA ASN A 153 21.23 -5.80 -5.28
C ASN A 153 20.92 -4.29 -5.21
N ARG A 154 20.92 -3.69 -4.02
CA ARG A 154 20.62 -2.27 -3.77
C ARG A 154 19.25 -1.84 -4.35
N ARG A 155 18.24 -2.70 -4.21
CA ARG A 155 16.87 -2.47 -4.68
C ARG A 155 15.92 -2.20 -3.50
N VAL A 156 16.33 -1.32 -2.62
CA VAL A 156 15.52 -0.81 -1.52
C VAL A 156 15.17 0.65 -1.82
N TYR A 157 13.91 0.98 -1.77
CA TYR A 157 13.40 2.30 -2.14
C TYR A 157 12.51 2.86 -1.03
N LYS A 158 12.72 4.11 -0.67
CA LYS A 158 11.81 4.81 0.22
C LYS A 158 10.69 5.45 -0.60
N THR A 159 9.45 5.20 -0.20
CA THR A 159 8.29 5.84 -0.85
C THR A 159 8.15 7.28 -0.37
N PRO A 160 7.82 8.26 -1.24
CA PRO A 160 7.59 9.63 -0.82
C PRO A 160 6.42 9.75 0.15
N LEU A 161 6.45 10.79 0.99
CA LEU A 161 5.34 11.11 1.87
C LEU A 161 4.05 11.30 1.05
N GLY A 162 3.00 10.61 1.47
CA GLY A 162 1.72 10.62 0.76
C GLY A 162 1.44 9.34 -0.04
N VAL A 163 2.45 8.70 -0.63
CA VAL A 163 2.27 7.41 -1.35
C VAL A 163 1.77 6.29 -0.41
N TYR A 164 2.04 6.38 0.86
CA TYR A 164 1.49 5.46 1.86
C TYR A 164 -0.04 5.54 1.96
N ARG A 165 -0.63 6.69 1.66
CA ARG A 165 -2.07 6.90 1.64
C ARG A 165 -2.59 6.77 0.21
N PHE A 166 -2.51 5.56 -0.35
CA PHE A 166 -2.96 5.24 -1.71
C PHE A 166 -4.43 5.57 -1.97
N ASP A 167 -5.19 5.78 -0.90
CA ASP A 167 -6.58 6.16 -0.89
C ASP A 167 -6.79 7.68 -0.80
N ALA A 168 -5.72 8.48 -0.77
CA ALA A 168 -5.83 9.93 -0.66
C ALA A 168 -5.81 10.60 -2.04
N PRO A 169 -6.83 11.42 -2.38
CA PRO A 169 -6.81 12.23 -3.60
C PRO A 169 -5.56 13.14 -3.63
N GLY A 170 -4.86 13.16 -4.76
CA GLY A 170 -3.66 13.97 -4.96
C GLY A 170 -2.34 13.23 -4.71
N VAL A 171 -2.37 11.91 -4.75
CA VAL A 171 -1.20 11.02 -4.63
C VAL A 171 -0.86 10.41 -6.00
N GLU A 172 -1.26 11.05 -7.08
CA GLU A 172 -1.02 10.63 -8.47
C GLU A 172 0.46 10.68 -8.86
#